data_000d8fb7850a3bfa049fa669fec49034
#
_entry.id   000d8fb7850a3bfa049fa669fec49034
#
_cell.length_a   1.000
_cell.length_b   1.000
_cell.length_c   1.000
_cell.angle_alpha   90.00
_cell.angle_beta   90.00
_cell.angle_gamma   90.00
#
_symmetry.space_group_name_H-M   'P 1'
#
loop_
_entity.id
_entity.type
_entity.pdbx_description
1 polymer ?
#
loop_
_entity_poly.entity_id
_entity_poly.type
_entity_poly.pdbx_seq_one_letter_code
_entity_poly.pdbx_strand_id
1 'polypeptide(L)'
;MNKGEVVSFEKLDDAAVEAGNLITLYQAKHTIQVDAEGEKRTLTNRSTDLWKAIDVWRKLIVGKTEENRSEADIRDYIVKHHFVFFSNKLPDNNKFVSLCEEVKNGADKDRIDAVLKEIAQEGRPRKGAAQPANNTGRTTQMMIDDLKAFGLRAEFLKQISFEVKSQDEVKKDCIDHIADKVRFSDEDAPEVFKDFLAEAVDDFFDRADKGTPLSYTYEEQRKRFEHVFQFHRAEKLNFRIIMEEYRKEFLDLICIQQLIKVKDFAASETEEVAKYASHFFSFKNRYDELWEDNKILVDEDKEFWTDAYAFWDNQFKHAYRKVDDGASEDVIIDKAQEILFAVRQHTLKLCNEELRQYISDGAFYYLSDKCMIGWHKSWKEFFKKQG
;
A
#
# COMPACT_ATOMS: atom_id res chain seq x y z
N MET A 1 -0.52 -2.83 -4.70
CA MET A 1 0.30 -3.02 -5.92
C MET A 1 1.74 -2.65 -5.64
N ASN A 2 2.68 -3.33 -6.27
CA ASN A 2 4.10 -2.97 -6.22
C ASN A 2 4.49 -2.19 -7.49
N LYS A 3 5.60 -1.44 -7.41
CA LYS A 3 6.10 -0.69 -8.57
C LYS A 3 6.41 -1.63 -9.74
N GLY A 4 5.87 -1.32 -10.91
CA GLY A 4 6.01 -2.15 -12.12
C GLY A 4 4.92 -3.21 -12.29
N GLU A 5 3.95 -3.31 -11.38
CA GLU A 5 2.76 -4.14 -11.58
C GLU A 5 1.66 -3.39 -12.32
N VAL A 6 0.86 -4.13 -13.07
CA VAL A 6 -0.39 -3.68 -13.69
C VAL A 6 -1.50 -4.62 -13.23
N VAL A 7 -2.57 -4.06 -12.70
CA VAL A 7 -3.79 -4.82 -12.37
C VAL A 7 -4.86 -4.46 -13.37
N SER A 8 -5.51 -5.47 -13.96
CA SER A 8 -6.63 -5.28 -14.86
C SER A 8 -7.82 -6.16 -14.46
N PHE A 9 -9.03 -5.67 -14.74
CA PHE A 9 -10.28 -6.38 -14.47
C PHE A 9 -11.02 -6.58 -15.80
N GLU A 10 -11.71 -7.72 -15.94
CA GLU A 10 -12.55 -8.09 -17.11
C GLU A 10 -11.81 -8.02 -18.47
N LYS A 11 -10.48 -8.00 -18.47
CA LYS A 11 -9.69 -7.94 -19.71
C LYS A 11 -9.25 -9.32 -20.19
N LEU A 12 -8.67 -10.12 -19.30
CA LEU A 12 -8.19 -11.48 -19.60
C LEU A 12 -8.98 -12.53 -18.82
N ASP A 13 -9.39 -12.19 -17.62
CA ASP A 13 -10.21 -12.96 -16.69
C ASP A 13 -10.91 -11.97 -15.73
N ASP A 14 -11.57 -12.44 -14.66
CA ASP A 14 -12.22 -11.55 -13.68
C ASP A 14 -11.21 -10.50 -13.15
N ALA A 15 -9.96 -10.91 -12.86
CA ALA A 15 -8.85 -10.01 -12.61
C ALA A 15 -7.53 -10.59 -13.12
N ALA A 16 -6.59 -9.73 -13.50
CA ALA A 16 -5.23 -10.12 -13.85
C ALA A 16 -4.20 -9.18 -13.22
N VAL A 17 -3.09 -9.76 -12.76
CA VAL A 17 -1.92 -9.02 -12.24
C VAL A 17 -0.74 -9.35 -13.13
N GLU A 18 -0.20 -8.35 -13.81
CA GLU A 18 0.97 -8.43 -14.65
C GLU A 18 2.19 -7.89 -13.87
N ALA A 19 3.22 -8.71 -13.68
CA ALA A 19 4.45 -8.36 -12.98
C ALA A 19 5.67 -8.79 -13.81
N GLY A 20 6.23 -7.88 -14.59
CA GLY A 20 7.29 -8.17 -15.55
C GLY A 20 6.80 -9.16 -16.62
N ASN A 21 7.40 -10.36 -16.66
CA ASN A 21 7.05 -11.43 -17.62
C ASN A 21 6.04 -12.45 -17.06
N LEU A 22 5.58 -12.27 -15.82
CA LEU A 22 4.63 -13.15 -15.16
C LEU A 22 3.26 -12.51 -15.11
N ILE A 23 2.25 -13.30 -15.41
CA ILE A 23 0.85 -12.88 -15.38
C ILE A 23 0.08 -13.84 -14.47
N THR A 24 -0.58 -13.29 -13.44
CA THR A 24 -1.48 -14.06 -12.59
C THR A 24 -2.92 -13.74 -12.97
N LEU A 25 -3.67 -14.75 -13.35
CA LEU A 25 -5.07 -14.66 -13.73
C LEU A 25 -5.94 -15.16 -12.57
N TYR A 26 -6.84 -14.32 -12.11
CA TYR A 26 -7.78 -14.65 -11.03
C TYR A 26 -9.17 -14.84 -11.58
N GLN A 27 -9.76 -16.00 -11.31
CA GLN A 27 -11.17 -16.26 -11.54
C GLN A 27 -11.88 -16.32 -10.20
N ALA A 28 -12.68 -15.33 -9.89
CA ALA A 28 -13.41 -15.24 -8.64
C ALA A 28 -14.82 -15.86 -8.75
N LYS A 29 -15.16 -16.75 -7.84
CA LYS A 29 -16.50 -17.38 -7.75
C LYS A 29 -17.02 -17.33 -6.32
N HIS A 30 -17.95 -16.42 -6.09
CA HIS A 30 -18.61 -16.25 -4.81
C HIS A 30 -20.00 -16.93 -4.82
N THR A 31 -20.37 -17.62 -3.75
CA THR A 31 -21.71 -18.16 -3.56
C THR A 31 -22.32 -17.62 -2.27
N ILE A 32 -23.59 -17.23 -2.37
CA ILE A 32 -24.45 -16.94 -1.22
C ILE A 32 -25.34 -18.14 -0.85
N GLN A 33 -25.26 -19.24 -1.65
CA GLN A 33 -26.06 -20.40 -1.42
C GLN A 33 -25.52 -21.22 -0.24
N VAL A 34 -26.41 -21.56 0.67
CA VAL A 34 -26.18 -22.49 1.77
C VAL A 34 -26.91 -23.79 1.52
N ASP A 35 -26.52 -24.87 2.18
CA ASP A 35 -27.25 -26.13 2.19
C ASP A 35 -28.46 -26.09 3.15
N ALA A 36 -29.10 -27.20 3.36
CA ALA A 36 -30.28 -27.32 4.23
C ALA A 36 -29.96 -27.09 5.71
N GLU A 37 -28.70 -27.25 6.10
CA GLU A 37 -28.15 -27.07 7.43
C GLU A 37 -27.65 -25.63 7.66
N GLY A 38 -27.68 -24.75 6.64
CA GLY A 38 -27.20 -23.40 6.70
C GLY A 38 -25.68 -23.22 6.44
N GLU A 39 -25.00 -24.32 6.11
CA GLU A 39 -23.56 -24.30 5.80
C GLU A 39 -23.30 -23.90 4.34
N LYS A 40 -22.16 -23.26 4.09
CA LYS A 40 -21.75 -22.91 2.73
C LYS A 40 -21.53 -24.17 1.89
N ARG A 41 -22.09 -24.17 0.67
CA ARG A 41 -21.88 -25.30 -0.24
C ARG A 41 -20.40 -25.53 -0.53
N THR A 42 -19.98 -26.79 -0.45
CA THR A 42 -18.60 -27.19 -0.77
C THR A 42 -18.32 -27.15 -2.28
N LEU A 43 -17.04 -27.00 -2.63
CA LEU A 43 -16.59 -27.12 -4.01
C LEU A 43 -16.51 -28.59 -4.41
N THR A 44 -17.54 -29.09 -5.06
CA THR A 44 -17.60 -30.51 -5.48
C THR A 44 -16.70 -30.80 -6.68
N ASN A 45 -16.35 -32.07 -6.89
CA ASN A 45 -15.54 -32.54 -8.03
C ASN A 45 -16.11 -32.13 -9.40
N ARG A 46 -17.41 -31.94 -9.50
CA ARG A 46 -18.10 -31.53 -10.74
C ARG A 46 -18.72 -30.14 -10.68
N SER A 47 -18.23 -29.29 -9.79
CA SER A 47 -18.68 -27.89 -9.72
C SER A 47 -18.56 -27.22 -11.07
N THR A 48 -19.70 -26.73 -11.58
CA THR A 48 -19.77 -26.03 -12.88
C THR A 48 -18.87 -24.79 -12.90
N ASP A 49 -18.79 -24.07 -11.77
CA ASP A 49 -17.97 -22.86 -11.64
C ASP A 49 -16.48 -23.18 -11.84
N LEU A 50 -16.00 -24.25 -11.19
CA LEU A 50 -14.65 -24.73 -11.33
C LEU A 50 -14.32 -25.12 -12.78
N TRP A 51 -15.16 -25.98 -13.36
CA TRP A 51 -14.91 -26.49 -14.71
C TRP A 51 -15.03 -25.41 -15.80
N LYS A 52 -15.89 -24.41 -15.61
CA LYS A 52 -15.94 -23.24 -16.49
C LYS A 52 -14.64 -22.45 -16.42
N ALA A 53 -14.08 -22.20 -15.23
CA ALA A 53 -12.80 -21.51 -15.09
C ALA A 53 -11.67 -22.28 -15.82
N ILE A 54 -11.57 -23.58 -15.58
CA ILE A 54 -10.59 -24.45 -16.24
C ILE A 54 -10.73 -24.42 -17.78
N ASP A 55 -11.96 -24.47 -18.30
CA ASP A 55 -12.20 -24.42 -19.74
C ASP A 55 -11.86 -23.05 -20.34
N VAL A 56 -12.15 -21.96 -19.63
CA VAL A 56 -11.75 -20.59 -20.04
C VAL A 56 -10.23 -20.49 -20.12
N TRP A 57 -9.51 -20.87 -19.07
CA TRP A 57 -8.05 -20.83 -19.06
C TRP A 57 -7.43 -21.72 -20.13
N ARG A 58 -7.92 -22.94 -20.31
CA ARG A 58 -7.46 -23.83 -21.38
C ARG A 58 -7.63 -23.16 -22.77
N LYS A 59 -8.76 -22.49 -23.01
CA LYS A 59 -9.02 -21.78 -24.28
C LYS A 59 -8.08 -20.58 -24.44
N LEU A 60 -7.81 -19.84 -23.39
CA LEU A 60 -6.83 -18.74 -23.41
C LEU A 60 -5.42 -19.26 -23.76
N ILE A 61 -5.02 -20.40 -23.19
CA ILE A 61 -3.73 -21.04 -23.47
C ILE A 61 -3.63 -21.47 -24.92
N VAL A 62 -4.64 -22.15 -25.46
CA VAL A 62 -4.65 -22.63 -26.84
C VAL A 62 -4.72 -21.48 -27.85
N GLY A 63 -5.28 -20.33 -27.44
CA GLY A 63 -5.54 -19.19 -28.31
C GLY A 63 -6.86 -19.31 -29.08
N LYS A 64 -7.27 -18.22 -29.70
CA LYS A 64 -8.42 -18.23 -30.62
C LYS A 64 -8.06 -18.99 -31.88
N THR A 65 -9.03 -19.60 -32.53
CA THR A 65 -8.89 -20.45 -33.75
C THR A 65 -8.10 -19.78 -34.87
N GLU A 66 -7.97 -18.45 -34.86
CA GLU A 66 -7.25 -17.65 -35.86
C GLU A 66 -5.76 -17.47 -35.51
N GLU A 67 -5.33 -17.71 -34.26
CA GLU A 67 -3.96 -17.45 -33.80
C GLU A 67 -3.01 -18.64 -33.94
N ASN A 68 -3.47 -19.83 -34.27
CA ASN A 68 -2.72 -21.08 -34.51
C ASN A 68 -1.38 -21.15 -33.71
N ARG A 69 -1.46 -21.06 -32.37
CA ARG A 69 -0.26 -21.14 -31.52
C ARG A 69 0.41 -22.51 -31.69
N SER A 70 1.71 -22.50 -31.91
CA SER A 70 2.50 -23.73 -31.90
C SER A 70 2.55 -24.33 -30.49
N GLU A 71 2.89 -25.61 -30.36
CA GLU A 71 3.05 -26.25 -29.04
C GLU A 71 4.12 -25.53 -28.21
N ALA A 72 5.15 -24.98 -28.82
CA ALA A 72 6.19 -24.20 -28.15
C ALA A 72 5.60 -22.89 -27.58
N ASP A 73 4.77 -22.18 -28.34
CA ASP A 73 4.11 -20.94 -27.90
C ASP A 73 3.11 -21.22 -26.76
N ILE A 74 2.38 -22.34 -26.85
CA ILE A 74 1.47 -22.77 -25.80
C ILE A 74 2.24 -23.07 -24.51
N ARG A 75 3.37 -23.74 -24.58
CA ARG A 75 4.22 -24.06 -23.44
C ARG A 75 4.82 -22.78 -22.82
N ASP A 76 5.29 -21.85 -23.63
CA ASP A 76 5.78 -20.54 -23.18
C ASP A 76 4.66 -19.74 -22.48
N TYR A 77 3.45 -19.77 -23.05
CA TYR A 77 2.28 -19.14 -22.42
C TYR A 77 1.99 -19.74 -21.03
N ILE A 78 1.96 -21.07 -20.90
CA ILE A 78 1.74 -21.75 -19.62
C ILE A 78 2.77 -21.32 -18.57
N VAL A 79 4.05 -21.28 -18.95
CA VAL A 79 5.14 -20.94 -18.00
C VAL A 79 5.05 -19.50 -17.51
N LYS A 80 4.55 -18.60 -18.34
CA LYS A 80 4.38 -17.18 -18.00
C LYS A 80 3.10 -16.86 -17.22
N HIS A 81 2.17 -17.81 -17.13
CA HIS A 81 0.86 -17.57 -16.51
C HIS A 81 0.67 -18.45 -15.28
N HIS A 82 0.17 -17.83 -14.21
CA HIS A 82 -0.33 -18.50 -13.04
C HIS A 82 -1.85 -18.31 -12.96
N PHE A 83 -2.59 -19.36 -12.64
CA PHE A 83 -4.04 -19.37 -12.65
C PHE A 83 -4.55 -19.59 -11.22
N VAL A 84 -5.29 -18.63 -10.68
CA VAL A 84 -5.82 -18.67 -9.32
C VAL A 84 -7.33 -18.77 -9.34
N PHE A 85 -7.85 -19.88 -8.85
CA PHE A 85 -9.27 -20.03 -8.59
C PHE A 85 -9.59 -19.54 -7.19
N PHE A 86 -10.23 -18.37 -7.12
CA PHE A 86 -10.61 -17.73 -5.88
C PHE A 86 -12.07 -18.04 -5.53
N SER A 87 -12.34 -18.57 -4.34
CA SER A 87 -13.69 -18.97 -3.97
C SER A 87 -13.91 -18.90 -2.45
N ASN A 88 -15.17 -18.73 -2.06
CA ASN A 88 -15.61 -18.90 -0.67
C ASN A 88 -16.16 -20.32 -0.38
N LYS A 89 -16.05 -21.25 -1.33
CA LYS A 89 -16.45 -22.65 -1.18
C LYS A 89 -15.27 -23.48 -0.72
N LEU A 90 -15.41 -24.22 0.38
CA LEU A 90 -14.39 -25.13 0.86
C LEU A 90 -14.16 -26.28 -0.13
N PRO A 91 -12.90 -26.62 -0.46
CA PRO A 91 -12.58 -27.70 -1.41
C PRO A 91 -12.54 -29.08 -0.74
N ASP A 92 -13.38 -29.31 0.26
CA ASP A 92 -13.37 -30.54 1.04
C ASP A 92 -13.51 -31.77 0.13
N ASN A 93 -12.51 -32.66 0.18
CA ASN A 93 -12.43 -33.88 -0.62
C ASN A 93 -12.52 -33.65 -2.16
N ASN A 94 -12.16 -32.47 -2.66
CA ASN A 94 -12.16 -32.19 -4.09
C ASN A 94 -10.95 -32.85 -4.77
N LYS A 95 -11.21 -33.91 -5.53
CA LYS A 95 -10.20 -34.70 -6.23
C LYS A 95 -9.38 -33.86 -7.24
N PHE A 96 -10.01 -32.85 -7.88
CA PHE A 96 -9.30 -32.00 -8.84
C PHE A 96 -8.32 -31.04 -8.14
N VAL A 97 -8.72 -30.49 -7.01
CA VAL A 97 -7.82 -29.64 -6.19
C VAL A 97 -6.63 -30.47 -5.71
N SER A 98 -6.91 -31.66 -5.14
CA SER A 98 -5.84 -32.59 -4.72
C SER A 98 -4.93 -33.00 -5.88
N LEU A 99 -5.50 -33.23 -7.07
CA LEU A 99 -4.71 -33.56 -8.27
C LEU A 99 -3.75 -32.44 -8.65
N CYS A 100 -4.17 -31.18 -8.61
CA CYS A 100 -3.27 -30.06 -8.91
C CYS A 100 -2.04 -30.04 -7.96
N GLU A 101 -2.26 -30.30 -6.67
CA GLU A 101 -1.15 -30.41 -5.71
C GLU A 101 -0.27 -31.66 -5.95
N GLU A 102 -0.88 -32.81 -6.26
CA GLU A 102 -0.14 -34.01 -6.63
C GLU A 102 0.76 -33.77 -7.86
N VAL A 103 0.25 -33.02 -8.86
CA VAL A 103 1.00 -32.69 -10.08
C VAL A 103 2.17 -31.73 -9.81
N LYS A 104 2.00 -30.76 -8.93
CA LYS A 104 3.10 -29.91 -8.44
C LYS A 104 4.20 -30.74 -7.78
N ASN A 105 3.80 -31.81 -7.07
CA ASN A 105 4.68 -32.74 -6.38
C ASN A 105 5.20 -33.89 -7.29
N GLY A 106 4.94 -33.85 -8.60
CA GLY A 106 5.51 -34.76 -9.58
C GLY A 106 4.65 -35.93 -10.01
N ALA A 107 3.32 -35.89 -9.77
CA ALA A 107 2.40 -36.92 -10.28
C ALA A 107 2.52 -37.03 -11.82
N ASP A 108 2.53 -38.26 -12.30
CA ASP A 108 2.68 -38.59 -13.71
C ASP A 108 1.37 -38.46 -14.51
N LYS A 109 1.47 -38.66 -15.81
CA LYS A 109 0.33 -38.59 -16.73
C LYS A 109 -0.72 -39.64 -16.43
N ASP A 110 -0.33 -40.85 -16.02
CA ASP A 110 -1.26 -41.96 -15.75
C ASP A 110 -2.11 -41.64 -14.52
N ARG A 111 -1.51 -41.04 -13.49
CA ARG A 111 -2.23 -40.55 -12.30
C ARG A 111 -3.24 -39.47 -12.66
N ILE A 112 -2.84 -38.48 -13.51
CA ILE A 112 -3.71 -37.42 -13.99
C ILE A 112 -4.92 -38.05 -14.72
N ASP A 113 -4.68 -38.95 -15.64
CA ASP A 113 -5.72 -39.57 -16.44
C ASP A 113 -6.66 -40.44 -15.58
N ALA A 114 -6.15 -41.15 -14.56
CA ALA A 114 -6.92 -41.90 -13.62
C ALA A 114 -7.90 -41.00 -12.83
N VAL A 115 -7.42 -39.94 -12.22
CA VAL A 115 -8.25 -39.01 -11.43
C VAL A 115 -9.30 -38.32 -12.29
N LEU A 116 -8.92 -37.80 -13.48
CA LEU A 116 -9.88 -37.19 -14.39
C LEU A 116 -10.95 -38.19 -14.86
N LYS A 117 -10.59 -39.46 -15.02
CA LYS A 117 -11.56 -40.53 -15.33
C LYS A 117 -12.51 -40.76 -14.18
N GLU A 118 -12.02 -40.80 -12.95
CA GLU A 118 -12.87 -40.93 -11.76
C GLU A 118 -13.88 -39.79 -11.67
N ILE A 119 -13.42 -38.53 -11.77
CA ILE A 119 -14.28 -37.34 -11.75
C ILE A 119 -15.32 -37.38 -12.88
N ALA A 120 -14.95 -37.82 -14.08
CA ALA A 120 -15.87 -38.00 -15.21
C ALA A 120 -16.94 -39.04 -14.97
N GLN A 121 -16.66 -40.05 -14.14
CA GLN A 121 -17.63 -41.12 -13.82
C GLN A 121 -18.60 -40.69 -12.71
N GLU A 122 -18.21 -39.76 -11.85
CA GLU A 122 -19.08 -39.19 -10.84
C GLU A 122 -20.21 -38.40 -11.52
N GLY A 123 -21.46 -38.70 -11.21
CA GLY A 123 -22.61 -37.96 -11.71
C GLY A 123 -23.06 -38.35 -13.12
N ARG A 124 -22.61 -39.48 -13.66
CA ARG A 124 -23.33 -40.09 -14.80
C ARG A 124 -24.74 -40.43 -14.34
N PRO A 125 -25.81 -39.96 -15.02
CA PRO A 125 -27.16 -40.34 -14.67
C PRO A 125 -27.24 -41.87 -14.68
N ARG A 126 -27.91 -42.45 -13.67
CA ARG A 126 -28.22 -43.87 -13.70
C ARG A 126 -28.97 -44.17 -15.01
N LYS A 127 -28.62 -45.30 -15.67
CA LYS A 127 -29.28 -45.72 -16.92
C LYS A 127 -30.81 -45.63 -16.72
N GLY A 128 -31.45 -44.72 -17.50
CA GLY A 128 -32.90 -44.52 -17.45
C GLY A 128 -33.38 -43.16 -16.89
N ALA A 129 -32.52 -42.30 -16.40
CA ALA A 129 -32.92 -40.92 -16.02
C ALA A 129 -33.05 -40.03 -17.28
N ALA A 130 -34.22 -39.38 -17.43
CA ALA A 130 -34.42 -38.40 -18.51
C ALA A 130 -33.42 -37.26 -18.44
N GLN A 131 -32.75 -36.97 -19.55
CA GLN A 131 -31.93 -35.78 -19.65
C GLN A 131 -32.80 -34.51 -19.59
N PRO A 132 -32.43 -33.47 -18.83
CA PRO A 132 -33.13 -32.22 -18.88
C PRO A 132 -33.02 -31.66 -20.32
N ALA A 133 -34.16 -31.42 -20.96
CA ALA A 133 -34.25 -30.80 -22.26
C ALA A 133 -33.71 -29.35 -22.15
N ASN A 134 -32.93 -28.93 -23.18
CA ASN A 134 -32.44 -27.57 -23.41
C ASN A 134 -31.28 -27.07 -22.52
N ASN A 135 -30.12 -27.70 -22.64
CA ASN A 135 -28.87 -27.04 -22.22
C ASN A 135 -27.97 -26.83 -23.47
N THR A 136 -28.08 -25.68 -24.12
CA THR A 136 -27.25 -25.29 -25.28
C THR A 136 -25.80 -24.95 -24.92
N GLY A 137 -25.46 -25.00 -23.62
CA GLY A 137 -24.11 -24.72 -23.10
C GLY A 137 -23.21 -25.97 -23.03
N ARG A 138 -21.92 -25.74 -22.95
CA ARG A 138 -20.93 -26.82 -22.71
C ARG A 138 -21.17 -27.48 -21.35
N THR A 139 -21.25 -28.80 -21.36
CA THR A 139 -21.44 -29.56 -20.12
C THR A 139 -20.11 -29.74 -19.38
N THR A 140 -20.16 -29.95 -18.05
CA THR A 140 -18.99 -30.30 -17.24
C THR A 140 -18.24 -31.50 -17.82
N GLN A 141 -18.97 -32.49 -18.37
CA GLN A 141 -18.35 -33.66 -19.00
C GLN A 141 -17.48 -33.28 -20.21
N MET A 142 -17.99 -32.40 -21.09
CA MET A 142 -17.23 -31.94 -22.26
C MET A 142 -15.97 -31.18 -21.84
N MET A 143 -16.04 -30.37 -20.79
CA MET A 143 -14.85 -29.63 -20.28
C MET A 143 -13.79 -30.57 -19.70
N ILE A 144 -14.21 -31.63 -18.99
CA ILE A 144 -13.31 -32.67 -18.50
C ILE A 144 -12.65 -33.43 -19.67
N ASP A 145 -13.44 -33.82 -20.68
CA ASP A 145 -12.93 -34.56 -21.83
C ASP A 145 -11.95 -33.70 -22.64
N ASP A 146 -12.20 -32.42 -22.79
CA ASP A 146 -11.28 -31.48 -23.45
C ASP A 146 -9.96 -31.32 -22.67
N LEU A 147 -10.03 -31.24 -21.34
CA LEU A 147 -8.80 -31.19 -20.52
C LEU A 147 -8.00 -32.50 -20.65
N LYS A 148 -8.68 -33.65 -20.69
CA LYS A 148 -8.02 -34.93 -20.92
C LYS A 148 -7.32 -35.01 -22.29
N ALA A 149 -7.95 -34.43 -23.31
CA ALA A 149 -7.39 -34.37 -24.66
C ALA A 149 -6.24 -33.35 -24.79
N PHE A 150 -6.09 -32.44 -23.83
CA PHE A 150 -5.07 -31.40 -23.87
C PHE A 150 -3.67 -31.99 -23.58
N GLY A 151 -2.78 -31.98 -24.58
CA GLY A 151 -1.46 -32.61 -24.52
C GLY A 151 -0.57 -32.09 -23.40
N LEU A 152 -0.66 -30.78 -23.09
CA LEU A 152 0.14 -30.07 -22.08
C LEU A 152 -0.61 -29.92 -20.74
N ARG A 153 -1.57 -30.82 -20.44
CA ARG A 153 -2.38 -30.73 -19.22
C ARG A 153 -1.56 -30.78 -17.93
N ALA A 154 -0.47 -31.54 -17.90
CA ALA A 154 0.37 -31.65 -16.72
C ALA A 154 1.07 -30.32 -16.41
N GLU A 155 1.63 -29.65 -17.42
CA GLU A 155 2.25 -28.35 -17.32
C GLU A 155 1.21 -27.29 -16.89
N PHE A 156 0.02 -27.32 -17.47
CA PHE A 156 -1.06 -26.40 -17.12
C PHE A 156 -1.51 -26.60 -15.68
N LEU A 157 -1.77 -27.83 -15.22
CA LEU A 157 -2.22 -28.11 -13.86
C LEU A 157 -1.21 -27.65 -12.79
N LYS A 158 0.10 -27.66 -13.10
CA LYS A 158 1.13 -27.10 -12.21
C LYS A 158 0.95 -25.62 -11.92
N GLN A 159 0.37 -24.87 -12.86
CA GLN A 159 0.19 -23.44 -12.75
C GLN A 159 -1.13 -23.03 -12.03
N ILE A 160 -1.95 -24.01 -11.65
CA ILE A 160 -3.24 -23.73 -10.99
C ILE A 160 -3.07 -23.72 -9.48
N SER A 161 -3.60 -22.68 -8.85
CA SER A 161 -3.73 -22.55 -7.40
C SER A 161 -5.19 -22.30 -6.98
N PHE A 162 -5.48 -22.63 -5.75
CA PHE A 162 -6.80 -22.42 -5.16
C PHE A 162 -6.66 -21.55 -3.92
N GLU A 163 -7.37 -20.42 -3.91
CA GLU A 163 -7.50 -19.57 -2.74
C GLU A 163 -8.93 -19.60 -2.24
N VAL A 164 -9.10 -20.01 -1.00
CA VAL A 164 -10.42 -20.12 -0.38
C VAL A 164 -10.46 -19.16 0.79
N LYS A 165 -11.23 -18.08 0.64
CA LYS A 165 -11.41 -17.05 1.65
C LYS A 165 -12.86 -16.61 1.71
N SER A 166 -13.38 -16.44 2.89
CA SER A 166 -14.65 -15.75 3.12
C SER A 166 -14.51 -14.25 2.80
N GLN A 167 -15.64 -13.58 2.64
CA GLN A 167 -15.66 -12.12 2.44
C GLN A 167 -14.99 -11.38 3.62
N ASP A 168 -15.21 -11.89 4.85
CA ASP A 168 -14.63 -11.27 6.05
C ASP A 168 -13.11 -11.45 6.10
N GLU A 169 -12.60 -12.61 5.68
CA GLU A 169 -11.16 -12.86 5.59
C GLU A 169 -10.51 -11.96 4.53
N VAL A 170 -11.11 -11.80 3.34
CA VAL A 170 -10.63 -10.88 2.30
C VAL A 170 -10.61 -9.45 2.83
N LYS A 171 -11.70 -9.03 3.47
CA LYS A 171 -11.79 -7.68 4.07
C LYS A 171 -10.70 -7.48 5.12
N LYS A 172 -10.50 -8.47 5.98
CA LYS A 172 -9.45 -8.43 7.00
C LYS A 172 -8.07 -8.32 6.37
N ASP A 173 -7.74 -9.14 5.36
CA ASP A 173 -6.45 -9.07 4.67
C ASP A 173 -6.19 -7.69 4.05
N CYS A 174 -7.22 -7.05 3.49
CA CYS A 174 -7.11 -5.70 2.95
C CYS A 174 -6.83 -4.66 4.05
N ILE A 175 -7.52 -4.76 5.19
CA ILE A 175 -7.33 -3.89 6.35
C ILE A 175 -5.92 -4.09 6.93
N ASP A 176 -5.51 -5.33 7.14
CA ASP A 176 -4.17 -5.69 7.63
C ASP A 176 -3.08 -5.15 6.66
N HIS A 177 -3.33 -5.23 5.35
CA HIS A 177 -2.41 -4.67 4.35
C HIS A 177 -2.30 -3.13 4.44
N ILE A 178 -3.42 -2.44 4.70
CA ILE A 178 -3.43 -0.98 4.90
C ILE A 178 -2.65 -0.63 6.17
N ALA A 179 -2.86 -1.36 7.26
CA ALA A 179 -2.10 -1.16 8.49
C ALA A 179 -0.60 -1.36 8.27
N ASP A 180 -0.20 -2.49 7.68
CA ASP A 180 1.20 -2.89 7.55
C ASP A 180 1.97 -2.11 6.47
N LYS A 181 1.38 -1.95 5.27
CA LYS A 181 2.09 -1.41 4.09
C LYS A 181 1.86 0.08 3.89
N VAL A 182 0.66 0.56 4.21
CA VAL A 182 0.33 1.99 4.13
C VAL A 182 0.60 2.69 5.47
N ARG A 183 0.87 1.91 6.54
CA ARG A 183 1.24 2.39 7.87
C ARG A 183 0.16 3.23 8.54
N PHE A 184 -1.04 2.68 8.61
CA PHE A 184 -2.09 3.18 9.50
C PHE A 184 -2.15 2.33 10.77
N SER A 185 -2.68 2.91 11.85
CA SER A 185 -2.95 2.13 13.07
C SER A 185 -4.04 1.09 12.81
N ASP A 186 -4.06 -0.01 13.59
CA ASP A 186 -5.12 -1.02 13.50
C ASP A 186 -6.52 -0.43 13.76
N GLU A 187 -6.60 0.66 14.51
CA GLU A 187 -7.83 1.37 14.82
C GLU A 187 -8.34 2.18 13.60
N ASP A 188 -7.43 2.76 12.81
CA ASP A 188 -7.76 3.63 11.67
C ASP A 188 -7.93 2.87 10.36
N ALA A 189 -7.17 1.79 10.16
CA ALA A 189 -7.15 1.05 8.91
C ALA A 189 -8.53 0.58 8.42
N PRO A 190 -9.51 0.19 9.28
CA PRO A 190 -10.85 -0.16 8.84
C PRO A 190 -11.61 1.00 8.18
N GLU A 191 -11.44 2.24 8.64
CA GLU A 191 -12.12 3.41 8.06
C GLU A 191 -11.44 3.83 6.76
N VAL A 192 -10.11 3.85 6.74
CA VAL A 192 -9.32 4.06 5.52
C VAL A 192 -9.71 3.05 4.44
N PHE A 193 -9.85 1.76 4.79
CA PHE A 193 -10.30 0.73 3.86
C PHE A 193 -11.69 1.01 3.29
N LYS A 194 -12.61 1.44 4.12
CA LYS A 194 -13.99 1.74 3.71
C LYS A 194 -14.03 2.88 2.67
N ASP A 195 -13.28 3.95 2.91
CA ASP A 195 -13.24 5.10 2.00
C ASP A 195 -12.48 4.77 0.72
N PHE A 196 -11.37 4.04 0.83
CA PHE A 196 -10.67 3.50 -0.34
C PHE A 196 -11.57 2.61 -1.19
N LEU A 197 -12.34 1.72 -0.58
CA LEU A 197 -13.26 0.83 -1.30
C LEU A 197 -14.37 1.61 -1.99
N ALA A 198 -14.95 2.63 -1.34
CA ALA A 198 -15.98 3.49 -1.93
C ALA A 198 -15.43 4.19 -3.18
N GLU A 199 -14.27 4.82 -3.09
CA GLU A 199 -13.63 5.51 -4.23
C GLU A 199 -13.24 4.54 -5.35
N ALA A 200 -12.77 3.32 -5.00
CA ALA A 200 -12.43 2.30 -6.00
C ALA A 200 -13.66 1.79 -6.74
N VAL A 201 -14.79 1.65 -6.07
CA VAL A 201 -16.07 1.25 -6.68
C VAL A 201 -16.60 2.35 -7.61
N ASP A 202 -16.53 3.61 -7.19
CA ASP A 202 -16.96 4.75 -8.01
C ASP A 202 -16.10 4.87 -9.27
N ASP A 203 -14.77 4.75 -9.15
CA ASP A 203 -13.86 4.76 -10.30
C ASP A 203 -14.12 3.59 -11.26
N PHE A 204 -14.45 2.41 -10.71
CA PHE A 204 -14.81 1.24 -11.50
C PHE A 204 -16.06 1.52 -12.37
N PHE A 205 -17.13 2.03 -11.77
CA PHE A 205 -18.34 2.37 -12.51
C PHE A 205 -18.12 3.49 -13.53
N ASP A 206 -17.37 4.52 -13.15
CA ASP A 206 -17.05 5.66 -14.03
C ASP A 206 -16.29 5.20 -15.29
N ARG A 207 -15.33 4.28 -15.13
CA ARG A 207 -14.57 3.69 -16.24
C ARG A 207 -15.45 2.77 -17.10
N ALA A 208 -16.29 1.96 -16.48
CA ALA A 208 -17.23 1.09 -17.19
C ALA A 208 -18.20 1.90 -18.06
N ASP A 209 -18.80 2.95 -17.52
CA ASP A 209 -19.72 3.84 -18.24
C ASP A 209 -19.04 4.57 -19.42
N LYS A 210 -17.77 4.95 -19.27
CA LYS A 210 -16.98 5.61 -20.31
C LYS A 210 -16.35 4.64 -21.31
N GLY A 211 -16.50 3.33 -21.11
CA GLY A 211 -15.82 2.30 -21.91
C GLY A 211 -14.29 2.35 -21.79
N THR A 212 -13.78 2.93 -20.72
CA THR A 212 -12.34 3.01 -20.45
C THR A 212 -11.85 1.66 -19.89
N PRO A 213 -10.68 1.14 -20.30
CA PRO A 213 -10.15 -0.10 -19.76
C PRO A 213 -10.04 -0.07 -18.23
N LEU A 214 -10.51 -1.12 -17.57
CA LEU A 214 -10.38 -1.33 -16.13
C LEU A 214 -8.97 -1.88 -15.82
N SER A 215 -7.97 -1.05 -16.05
CA SER A 215 -6.56 -1.40 -15.87
C SER A 215 -5.86 -0.26 -15.15
N TYR A 216 -5.03 -0.61 -14.17
CA TYR A 216 -4.29 0.34 -13.34
C TYR A 216 -2.83 -0.05 -13.31
N THR A 217 -1.95 0.88 -13.66
CA THR A 217 -0.54 0.82 -13.30
C THR A 217 -0.36 1.24 -11.83
N TYR A 218 0.78 0.91 -11.23
CA TYR A 218 1.12 1.38 -9.89
C TYR A 218 1.02 2.90 -9.76
N GLU A 219 1.54 3.64 -10.75
CA GLU A 219 1.54 5.10 -10.76
C GLU A 219 0.12 5.69 -10.89
N GLU A 220 -0.73 5.09 -11.73
CA GLU A 220 -2.13 5.50 -11.87
C GLU A 220 -2.92 5.24 -10.58
N GLN A 221 -2.76 4.04 -9.99
CA GLN A 221 -3.40 3.71 -8.74
C GLN A 221 -2.97 4.67 -7.62
N ARG A 222 -1.67 4.90 -7.49
CA ARG A 222 -1.13 5.84 -6.51
C ARG A 222 -1.73 7.22 -6.71
N LYS A 223 -1.64 7.78 -7.92
CA LYS A 223 -2.18 9.12 -8.23
C LYS A 223 -3.69 9.22 -7.98
N ARG A 224 -4.44 8.16 -8.27
CA ARG A 224 -5.90 8.14 -8.15
C ARG A 224 -6.37 8.07 -6.70
N PHE A 225 -5.72 7.24 -5.89
CA PHE A 225 -6.18 6.94 -4.53
C PHE A 225 -5.33 7.56 -3.40
N GLU A 226 -4.22 8.23 -3.74
CA GLU A 226 -3.33 8.84 -2.74
C GLU A 226 -4.06 9.86 -1.86
N HIS A 227 -5.03 10.60 -2.43
CA HIS A 227 -5.81 11.59 -1.68
C HIS A 227 -6.62 10.97 -0.51
N VAL A 228 -7.11 9.74 -0.64
CA VAL A 228 -7.81 9.03 0.45
C VAL A 228 -6.86 8.84 1.63
N PHE A 229 -5.65 8.37 1.35
CA PHE A 229 -4.65 8.16 2.40
C PHE A 229 -4.15 9.48 3.01
N GLN A 230 -3.97 10.51 2.18
CA GLN A 230 -3.57 11.83 2.65
C GLN A 230 -4.65 12.46 3.53
N PHE A 231 -5.92 12.34 3.16
CA PHE A 231 -7.04 12.86 3.96
C PHE A 231 -7.02 12.28 5.38
N HIS A 232 -6.94 10.96 5.51
CA HIS A 232 -6.91 10.31 6.82
C HIS A 232 -5.63 10.62 7.62
N ARG A 233 -4.51 10.94 6.96
CA ARG A 233 -3.30 11.40 7.64
C ARG A 233 -3.41 12.85 8.08
N ALA A 234 -3.88 13.73 7.20
CA ALA A 234 -4.00 15.16 7.46
C ALA A 234 -4.95 15.46 8.65
N GLU A 235 -6.08 14.77 8.71
CA GLU A 235 -7.03 14.91 9.81
C GLU A 235 -6.40 14.62 11.18
N LYS A 236 -5.30 13.87 11.22
CA LYS A 236 -4.59 13.46 12.43
C LYS A 236 -3.31 14.26 12.74
N LEU A 237 -2.89 15.14 11.84
CA LEU A 237 -1.74 16.04 12.09
C LEU A 237 -2.03 17.13 13.16
N ASN A 238 -3.16 17.11 13.81
CA ASN A 238 -3.66 18.13 14.70
C ASN A 238 -2.64 18.63 15.76
N PHE A 239 -1.76 19.51 15.30
CA PHE A 239 -0.83 20.22 16.18
C PHE A 239 -1.59 21.26 17.01
N ARG A 240 -1.51 21.14 18.32
CA ARG A 240 -2.10 22.10 19.26
C ARG A 240 -0.98 22.85 19.96
N ILE A 241 -1.24 24.13 20.25
CA ILE A 241 -0.31 24.86 21.09
C ILE A 241 -0.37 24.32 22.51
N ILE A 242 0.79 23.96 23.04
CA ILE A 242 0.98 23.61 24.45
C ILE A 242 1.55 24.87 25.10
N MET A 243 0.74 25.52 25.92
CA MET A 243 1.20 26.69 26.67
C MET A 243 1.92 26.18 27.94
N GLU A 244 3.24 26.29 27.96
CA GLU A 244 4.03 25.91 29.09
C GLU A 244 4.23 27.11 30.04
N GLU A 245 4.06 26.87 31.32
CA GLU A 245 4.53 27.82 32.33
C GLU A 245 6.05 27.74 32.45
N TYR A 246 6.70 28.88 32.77
CA TYR A 246 8.16 28.92 32.90
C TYR A 246 8.65 27.86 33.90
N ARG A 247 9.64 27.10 33.49
CA ARG A 247 10.43 26.19 34.31
C ARG A 247 11.91 26.46 34.11
N LYS A 248 12.67 26.42 35.16
CA LYS A 248 14.11 26.70 35.11
C LYS A 248 14.87 25.77 34.16
N GLU A 249 14.41 24.51 34.05
CA GLU A 249 14.95 23.49 33.18
C GLU A 249 14.84 23.83 31.69
N PHE A 250 14.00 24.80 31.29
CA PHE A 250 13.94 25.28 29.91
C PHE A 250 15.23 25.98 29.49
N LEU A 251 15.99 26.51 30.42
CA LEU A 251 17.30 27.10 30.14
C LEU A 251 18.35 26.03 29.80
N ASP A 252 18.09 24.75 30.03
CA ASP A 252 18.96 23.65 29.67
C ASP A 252 18.71 23.17 28.20
N LEU A 253 17.62 23.61 27.58
CA LEU A 253 17.34 23.34 26.16
C LEU A 253 18.36 24.06 25.28
N ILE A 254 19.00 23.33 24.40
CA ILE A 254 20.02 23.90 23.50
C ILE A 254 19.41 24.97 22.59
N CYS A 255 18.19 24.76 22.09
CA CYS A 255 17.49 25.76 21.29
C CYS A 255 17.31 27.09 22.05
N ILE A 256 16.94 27.04 23.34
CA ILE A 256 16.81 28.25 24.18
C ILE A 256 18.17 28.89 24.41
N GLN A 257 19.21 28.11 24.71
CA GLN A 257 20.57 28.64 24.88
C GLN A 257 21.07 29.32 23.59
N GLN A 258 20.77 28.78 22.42
CA GLN A 258 21.11 29.39 21.15
C GLN A 258 20.40 30.74 20.94
N LEU A 259 19.13 30.88 21.32
CA LEU A 259 18.37 32.12 21.24
C LEU A 259 18.96 33.19 22.19
N ILE A 260 19.27 32.79 23.43
CA ILE A 260 19.93 33.67 24.40
C ILE A 260 21.32 34.10 23.89
N LYS A 261 22.12 33.20 23.31
CA LYS A 261 23.46 33.49 22.79
C LYS A 261 23.42 34.58 21.73
N VAL A 262 22.39 34.61 20.89
CA VAL A 262 22.25 35.65 19.85
C VAL A 262 21.45 36.89 20.33
N LYS A 263 21.24 36.99 21.63
CA LYS A 263 20.52 38.11 22.29
C LYS A 263 19.11 38.33 21.73
N ASP A 264 18.42 37.27 21.32
CA ASP A 264 17.02 37.33 20.95
C ASP A 264 16.15 37.70 22.16
N PHE A 265 16.51 37.18 23.31
CA PHE A 265 16.01 37.56 24.63
C PHE A 265 17.05 37.21 25.72
N ALA A 266 16.86 37.71 26.93
CA ALA A 266 17.70 37.44 28.07
C ALA A 266 17.17 36.22 28.87
N ALA A 267 18.05 35.47 29.56
CA ALA A 267 17.64 34.35 30.42
C ALA A 267 16.68 34.76 31.55
N SER A 268 16.66 36.04 31.92
CA SER A 268 15.76 36.61 32.92
C SER A 268 14.37 36.93 32.38
N GLU A 269 14.16 36.92 31.06
CA GLU A 269 12.86 37.15 30.40
C GLU A 269 12.05 35.86 30.36
N THR A 270 11.53 35.45 31.52
CA THR A 270 10.90 34.16 31.75
C THR A 270 9.68 33.90 30.83
N GLU A 271 8.96 34.95 30.45
CA GLU A 271 7.82 34.87 29.52
C GLU A 271 8.28 34.45 28.10
N GLU A 272 9.37 35.05 27.60
CA GLU A 272 9.93 34.69 26.29
C GLU A 272 10.52 33.28 26.32
N VAL A 273 11.23 32.90 27.38
CA VAL A 273 11.70 31.52 27.57
C VAL A 273 10.55 30.52 27.53
N ALA A 274 9.47 30.76 28.26
CA ALA A 274 8.29 29.90 28.29
C ALA A 274 7.59 29.82 26.92
N LYS A 275 7.47 30.95 26.22
CA LYS A 275 6.86 31.03 24.89
C LYS A 275 7.62 30.20 23.85
N TYR A 276 8.94 30.32 23.75
CA TYR A 276 9.70 29.56 22.76
C TYR A 276 9.87 28.09 23.15
N ALA A 277 9.89 27.77 24.44
CA ALA A 277 9.80 26.40 24.93
C ALA A 277 8.41 25.78 24.55
N SER A 278 7.34 26.58 24.67
CA SER A 278 5.99 26.14 24.24
C SER A 278 5.93 25.81 22.75
N HIS A 279 6.56 26.61 21.88
CA HIS A 279 6.63 26.31 20.44
C HIS A 279 7.40 25.02 20.20
N PHE A 280 8.57 24.85 20.85
CA PHE A 280 9.37 23.64 20.77
C PHE A 280 8.60 22.39 21.19
N PHE A 281 7.95 22.39 22.37
CA PHE A 281 7.22 21.24 22.87
C PHE A 281 5.93 20.97 22.09
N SER A 282 5.26 22.02 21.60
CA SER A 282 4.07 21.87 20.76
C SER A 282 4.38 21.11 19.46
N PHE A 283 5.54 21.38 18.87
CA PHE A 283 5.99 20.62 17.71
C PHE A 283 6.51 19.22 18.14
N LYS A 284 7.50 19.20 19.04
CA LYS A 284 8.23 17.96 19.39
C LYS A 284 7.29 16.85 19.84
N ASN A 285 6.43 17.11 20.82
CA ASN A 285 5.60 16.07 21.43
C ASN A 285 4.64 15.49 20.39
N ARG A 286 4.00 16.34 19.59
CA ARG A 286 3.07 15.88 18.56
C ARG A 286 3.78 15.18 17.40
N TYR A 287 4.95 15.68 17.00
CA TYR A 287 5.75 15.04 15.97
C TYR A 287 6.23 13.65 16.41
N ASP A 288 6.73 13.52 17.65
CA ASP A 288 7.17 12.24 18.21
C ASP A 288 6.00 11.24 18.26
N GLU A 289 4.81 11.64 18.73
CA GLU A 289 3.58 10.83 18.70
C GLU A 289 3.22 10.37 17.28
N LEU A 290 3.17 11.31 16.34
CA LEU A 290 2.83 11.00 14.93
C LEU A 290 3.83 10.04 14.29
N TRP A 291 5.10 10.16 14.65
CA TRP A 291 6.14 9.27 14.18
C TRP A 291 6.02 7.86 14.79
N GLU A 292 5.82 7.77 16.10
CA GLU A 292 5.60 6.50 16.82
C GLU A 292 4.34 5.78 16.31
N ASP A 293 3.28 6.51 16.03
CA ASP A 293 2.02 5.99 15.48
C ASP A 293 2.09 5.70 13.98
N ASN A 294 3.24 5.87 13.33
CA ASN A 294 3.42 5.72 11.88
C ASN A 294 2.49 6.60 11.02
N LYS A 295 2.09 7.76 11.54
CA LYS A 295 1.25 8.73 10.80
C LYS A 295 2.04 9.56 9.79
N ILE A 296 3.37 9.59 9.90
CA ILE A 296 4.30 10.24 8.99
C ILE A 296 5.11 9.15 8.28
N LEU A 297 5.09 9.14 6.95
CA LEU A 297 5.91 8.21 6.18
C LEU A 297 7.38 8.63 6.18
N VAL A 298 8.29 7.66 6.00
CA VAL A 298 9.73 7.92 5.96
C VAL A 298 10.13 8.93 4.89
N ASP A 299 9.47 8.88 3.73
CA ASP A 299 9.76 9.83 2.63
C ASP A 299 9.20 11.23 2.93
N GLU A 300 8.03 11.34 3.54
CA GLU A 300 7.42 12.59 3.99
C GLU A 300 8.25 13.26 5.08
N ASP A 301 8.74 12.47 6.03
CA ASP A 301 9.68 12.91 7.06
C ASP A 301 10.96 13.45 6.45
N LYS A 302 11.57 12.69 5.57
CA LYS A 302 12.81 13.09 4.88
C LYS A 302 12.63 14.36 4.05
N GLU A 303 11.52 14.52 3.34
CA GLU A 303 11.20 15.71 2.57
C GLU A 303 11.04 16.92 3.50
N PHE A 304 10.24 16.77 4.57
CA PHE A 304 10.03 17.83 5.57
C PHE A 304 11.33 18.36 6.16
N TRP A 305 12.21 17.47 6.62
CA TRP A 305 13.48 17.89 7.21
C TRP A 305 14.46 18.42 6.18
N THR A 306 14.42 17.92 4.95
CA THR A 306 15.23 18.45 3.83
C THR A 306 14.84 19.87 3.52
N ASP A 307 13.56 20.18 3.43
CA ASP A 307 13.03 21.52 3.13
C ASP A 307 13.33 22.50 4.26
N ALA A 308 13.09 22.10 5.51
CA ALA A 308 13.41 22.91 6.67
C ALA A 308 14.91 23.28 6.72
N TYR A 309 15.77 22.27 6.54
CA TYR A 309 17.22 22.48 6.52
C TYR A 309 17.66 23.36 5.34
N ALA A 310 17.15 23.11 4.14
CA ALA A 310 17.50 23.87 2.94
C ALA A 310 17.09 25.34 3.08
N PHE A 311 15.92 25.62 3.65
CA PHE A 311 15.50 27.00 3.91
C PHE A 311 16.45 27.69 4.88
N TRP A 312 16.73 27.08 6.04
CA TRP A 312 17.66 27.63 7.03
C TRP A 312 19.06 27.83 6.43
N ASP A 313 19.63 26.85 5.74
CA ASP A 313 20.97 26.90 5.14
C ASP A 313 21.11 28.07 4.15
N ASN A 314 20.07 28.29 3.34
CA ASN A 314 20.01 29.43 2.43
C ASN A 314 20.03 30.77 3.18
N GLN A 315 19.24 30.92 4.25
CA GLN A 315 19.23 32.14 5.06
C GLN A 315 20.57 32.33 5.79
N PHE A 316 21.11 31.26 6.35
CA PHE A 316 22.40 31.29 7.06
C PHE A 316 23.54 31.71 6.11
N LYS A 317 23.66 31.10 4.95
CA LYS A 317 24.65 31.43 3.94
C LYS A 317 24.48 32.89 3.43
N HIS A 318 23.24 33.30 3.24
CA HIS A 318 22.96 34.67 2.79
C HIS A 318 23.40 35.70 3.82
N ALA A 319 23.01 35.53 5.07
CA ALA A 319 23.30 36.46 6.15
C ALA A 319 24.82 36.61 6.42
N TYR A 320 25.55 35.50 6.40
CA TYR A 320 26.98 35.48 6.71
C TYR A 320 27.90 35.61 5.49
N ARG A 321 27.36 35.71 4.26
CA ARG A 321 28.14 35.74 3.00
C ARG A 321 29.23 36.83 2.96
N LYS A 322 28.95 37.98 3.57
CA LYS A 322 29.83 39.18 3.55
C LYS A 322 30.40 39.51 4.93
N VAL A 323 30.26 38.58 5.90
CA VAL A 323 30.75 38.79 7.26
C VAL A 323 32.16 38.20 7.37
N ASP A 324 33.16 39.08 7.53
CA ASP A 324 34.55 38.65 7.69
C ASP A 324 34.76 37.83 8.97
N ASP A 325 35.84 37.05 9.02
CA ASP A 325 36.15 36.20 10.20
C ASP A 325 36.56 37.06 11.42
N GLY A 326 36.99 38.32 11.23
CA GLY A 326 37.28 39.28 12.28
C GLY A 326 36.12 40.22 12.65
N ALA A 327 34.91 39.95 12.17
CA ALA A 327 33.75 40.79 12.48
C ALA A 327 33.46 40.83 13.97
N SER A 328 32.96 41.97 14.45
CA SER A 328 32.56 42.10 15.87
C SER A 328 31.37 41.20 16.22
N GLU A 329 31.29 40.79 17.46
CA GLU A 329 30.18 39.94 17.99
C GLU A 329 28.82 40.61 17.72
N ASP A 330 28.69 41.93 17.81
CA ASP A 330 27.44 42.62 17.54
C ASP A 330 27.00 42.48 16.07
N VAL A 331 27.92 42.54 15.11
CA VAL A 331 27.61 42.27 13.70
C VAL A 331 27.16 40.86 13.48
N ILE A 332 27.78 39.89 14.16
CA ILE A 332 27.38 38.45 14.08
C ILE A 332 25.98 38.25 14.67
N ILE A 333 25.68 38.89 15.79
CA ILE A 333 24.38 38.84 16.45
C ILE A 333 23.28 39.45 15.57
N ASP A 334 23.52 40.63 14.96
CA ASP A 334 22.56 41.23 14.03
C ASP A 334 22.23 40.30 12.88
N LYS A 335 23.23 39.59 12.32
CA LYS A 335 23.00 38.60 11.25
C LYS A 335 22.27 37.37 11.74
N ALA A 336 22.53 36.91 12.96
CA ALA A 336 21.78 35.82 13.57
C ALA A 336 20.31 36.18 13.75
N GLN A 337 20.01 37.42 14.15
CA GLN A 337 18.64 37.89 14.33
C GLN A 337 17.92 38.06 12.96
N GLU A 338 18.62 38.46 11.88
CA GLU A 338 18.08 38.45 10.52
C GLU A 338 17.65 37.03 10.10
N ILE A 339 18.46 35.98 10.41
CA ILE A 339 18.13 34.60 10.12
C ILE A 339 16.89 34.16 10.92
N LEU A 340 16.87 34.45 12.23
CA LEU A 340 15.73 34.14 13.09
C LEU A 340 14.43 34.79 12.59
N PHE A 341 14.53 36.07 12.18
CA PHE A 341 13.38 36.79 11.63
C PHE A 341 12.86 36.08 10.36
N ALA A 342 13.75 35.73 9.42
CA ALA A 342 13.37 35.04 8.19
C ALA A 342 12.75 33.69 8.45
N VAL A 343 13.31 32.90 9.38
CA VAL A 343 12.79 31.58 9.78
C VAL A 343 11.40 31.71 10.40
N ARG A 344 11.18 32.69 11.26
CA ARG A 344 9.89 32.97 11.90
C ARG A 344 8.82 33.55 10.95
N GLN A 345 9.14 33.84 9.71
CA GLN A 345 8.20 34.22 8.66
C GLN A 345 7.90 33.05 7.70
N HIS A 346 8.59 31.94 7.87
CA HIS A 346 8.49 30.81 6.97
C HIS A 346 7.62 29.70 7.56
N THR A 347 6.58 29.32 6.84
CA THR A 347 5.73 28.16 7.19
C THR A 347 6.22 26.90 6.50
N LEU A 348 6.35 25.83 7.26
CA LEU A 348 6.73 24.49 6.77
C LEU A 348 5.47 23.68 6.41
N LYS A 349 5.66 22.68 5.55
CA LYS A 349 4.60 21.73 5.18
C LYS A 349 5.00 20.33 5.61
N LEU A 350 4.11 19.64 6.31
CA LEU A 350 4.26 18.23 6.68
C LEU A 350 3.09 17.45 6.08
N CYS A 351 3.34 16.36 5.37
CA CYS A 351 2.31 15.56 4.68
C CYS A 351 1.41 16.42 3.80
N ASN A 352 1.98 17.40 3.07
CA ASN A 352 1.32 18.41 2.24
C ASN A 352 0.42 19.42 2.98
N GLU A 353 0.32 19.36 4.31
CA GLU A 353 -0.41 20.32 5.12
C GLU A 353 0.51 21.43 5.60
N GLU A 354 0.07 22.68 5.44
CA GLU A 354 0.80 23.86 5.92
C GLU A 354 0.67 23.97 7.44
N LEU A 355 1.80 23.92 8.14
CA LEU A 355 1.84 24.04 9.59
C LEU A 355 1.56 25.49 10.02
N ARG A 356 0.92 25.66 11.15
CA ARG A 356 0.78 27.00 11.76
C ARG A 356 2.17 27.55 12.10
N GLN A 357 2.32 28.89 12.07
CA GLN A 357 3.61 29.55 12.24
C GLN A 357 4.36 29.07 13.50
N TYR A 358 3.71 29.04 14.67
CA TYR A 358 4.37 28.64 15.92
C TYR A 358 4.81 27.18 15.93
N ILE A 359 4.16 26.31 15.13
CA ILE A 359 4.58 24.90 14.94
C ILE A 359 5.79 24.84 14.01
N SER A 360 5.79 25.62 12.93
CA SER A 360 6.97 25.75 12.03
C SER A 360 8.19 26.28 12.80
N ASP A 361 7.99 27.29 13.66
CA ASP A 361 9.03 27.78 14.56
C ASP A 361 9.55 26.66 15.47
N GLY A 362 8.62 25.89 16.08
CA GLY A 362 8.94 24.74 16.92
C GLY A 362 9.77 23.67 16.20
N ALA A 363 9.52 23.43 14.92
CA ALA A 363 10.32 22.52 14.10
C ALA A 363 11.75 23.01 13.92
N PHE A 364 11.96 24.29 13.64
CA PHE A 364 13.30 24.88 13.56
C PHE A 364 14.01 24.85 14.93
N TYR A 365 13.28 25.07 16.03
CA TYR A 365 13.85 24.95 17.39
C TYR A 365 14.21 23.52 17.72
N TYR A 366 13.43 22.53 17.23
CA TYR A 366 13.78 21.12 17.34
C TYR A 366 15.09 20.78 16.62
N LEU A 367 15.28 21.26 15.37
CA LEU A 367 16.55 21.10 14.65
C LEU A 367 17.72 21.78 15.40
N SER A 368 17.47 22.98 15.94
CA SER A 368 18.46 23.74 16.73
C SER A 368 18.83 23.02 18.03
N ASP A 369 17.87 22.40 18.73
CA ASP A 369 18.09 21.60 19.94
C ASP A 369 18.89 20.33 19.66
N LYS A 370 18.71 19.73 18.48
CA LYS A 370 19.50 18.59 17.98
C LYS A 370 20.89 18.99 17.46
N CYS A 371 21.27 20.27 17.53
CA CYS A 371 22.50 20.79 16.94
C CYS A 371 22.65 20.49 15.44
N MET A 372 21.54 20.39 14.70
CA MET A 372 21.55 20.24 13.25
C MET A 372 21.63 21.61 12.56
N ILE A 373 21.06 22.63 13.16
CA ILE A 373 21.13 24.03 12.76
C ILE A 373 21.52 24.92 13.93
N GLY A 374 21.87 26.18 13.63
CA GLY A 374 22.14 27.20 14.64
C GLY A 374 22.10 28.59 14.06
N TRP A 375 22.04 29.57 14.95
CA TRP A 375 21.82 30.97 14.56
C TRP A 375 23.11 31.76 14.47
N HIS A 376 24.02 31.57 15.44
CA HIS A 376 25.32 32.27 15.48
C HIS A 376 26.30 31.69 14.47
N LYS A 377 27.21 32.53 13.88
CA LYS A 377 28.22 32.11 12.88
C LYS A 377 29.02 30.87 13.36
N SER A 378 29.43 30.89 14.63
CA SER A 378 30.22 29.81 15.29
C SER A 378 29.38 28.87 16.13
N TRP A 379 28.10 28.68 15.83
CA TRP A 379 27.21 27.85 16.66
C TRP A 379 27.72 26.41 16.89
N LYS A 380 28.40 25.82 15.90
CA LYS A 380 28.99 24.48 16.01
C LYS A 380 30.08 24.38 17.06
N GLU A 381 30.76 25.48 17.38
CA GLU A 381 31.83 25.52 18.41
C GLU A 381 31.19 25.59 19.78
N PHE A 382 30.09 26.34 19.94
CA PHE A 382 29.43 26.54 21.23
C PHE A 382 28.58 25.37 21.66
N PHE A 383 27.94 24.68 20.72
CA PHE A 383 26.89 23.69 20.98
C PHE A 383 27.19 22.29 20.43
N LYS A 384 28.48 21.97 20.16
CA LYS A 384 28.85 20.58 19.85
C LYS A 384 28.46 19.68 21.02
N LYS A 385 27.63 18.65 20.76
CA LYS A 385 27.52 17.55 21.71
C LYS A 385 28.93 17.02 21.93
N GLN A 386 29.39 17.06 23.18
CA GLN A 386 30.50 16.20 23.64
C GLN A 386 29.98 14.76 23.47
N GLY A 387 30.48 14.06 22.41
CA GLY A 387 30.13 12.70 22.06
C GLY A 387 30.54 11.69 23.10
#